data_bac7ba38a2362f1a9acc2461382b5d99
#
_entry.id   bac7ba38a2362f1a9acc2461382b5d99
#
_cell.length_a   1.000
_cell.length_b   1.000
_cell.length_c   1.000
_cell.angle_alpha   90.00
_cell.angle_beta   90.00
_cell.angle_gamma   90.00
#
_symmetry.space_group_name_H-M   'P 1'
#
loop_
_entity.id
_entity.type
_entity.pdbx_description
1 polymer ?
#
loop_
_entity_poly.entity_id
_entity_poly.type
_entity_poly.pdbx_seq_one_letter_code
_entity_poly.pdbx_strand_id
1 'polypeptide(L)'
;MEKQTLLVTGGAGYIGSHTVVELLAAGHDVVILDDFSNSSPQVVDRIAEIAGRRPALVEGDSGNRDTLRRLLAQYPVDATIHFAGFKAVGESVAKPLAYYGNNVSGTVVLLECLEEAGARRLVFSSSATVYGDPASVPIREDFPTGPTNPYGRTKWHIEHMLNDLAVASPQWSIGILRYFNPVGAHASGRIGENPRGIPNNLMPFVTQVAVGKRPKLSVFGGDYPTHDGTGVRDYIHVVDLALGHLAALEKVVAGKGAWTVNLGTGKGYSVLDFVKAFEKASGKPIPYQIVDRRPGDVAQCYADPSLAAEMLGWRAQRDLQQMCADSWNWQQKNPDGY
;
A
#
# COMPACT_ATOMS: atom_id res chain seq x y z
N MET A 1 -11.39 -6.74 -19.71
CA MET A 1 -10.20 -7.62 -19.71
C MET A 1 -10.65 -9.08 -19.62
N GLU A 2 -9.96 -10.03 -20.29
CA GLU A 2 -10.22 -11.47 -20.10
C GLU A 2 -9.91 -11.87 -18.65
N LYS A 3 -10.59 -12.91 -18.17
CA LYS A 3 -10.38 -13.47 -16.84
C LYS A 3 -8.92 -13.95 -16.70
N GLN A 4 -8.26 -13.56 -15.64
CA GLN A 4 -6.87 -13.93 -15.31
C GLN A 4 -6.82 -14.68 -13.99
N THR A 5 -5.81 -15.52 -13.80
CA THR A 5 -5.41 -16.08 -12.49
C THR A 5 -4.28 -15.23 -11.92
N LEU A 6 -4.51 -14.59 -10.79
CA LEU A 6 -3.63 -13.58 -10.23
C LEU A 6 -3.01 -14.05 -8.91
N LEU A 7 -1.69 -14.00 -8.80
CA LEU A 7 -1.00 -14.17 -7.53
C LEU A 7 -0.94 -12.81 -6.81
N VAL A 8 -1.42 -12.76 -5.58
CA VAL A 8 -1.34 -11.56 -4.73
C VAL A 8 -0.54 -11.92 -3.47
N THR A 9 0.73 -11.52 -3.43
CA THR A 9 1.55 -11.70 -2.22
C THR A 9 1.24 -10.61 -1.22
N GLY A 10 1.11 -10.94 0.06
CA GLY A 10 0.63 -10.03 1.08
C GLY A 10 -0.86 -9.68 0.89
N GLY A 11 -1.62 -10.59 0.25
CA GLY A 11 -3.01 -10.36 -0.11
C GLY A 11 -3.99 -10.32 1.06
N ALA A 12 -3.60 -10.80 2.25
CA ALA A 12 -4.38 -10.65 3.48
C ALA A 12 -4.03 -9.37 4.26
N GLY A 13 -3.04 -8.59 3.82
CA GLY A 13 -2.68 -7.30 4.39
C GLY A 13 -3.72 -6.21 4.08
N TYR A 14 -3.51 -5.01 4.63
CA TYR A 14 -4.45 -3.89 4.48
C TYR A 14 -4.75 -3.54 3.02
N ILE A 15 -3.73 -3.18 2.22
CA ILE A 15 -3.92 -2.82 0.81
C ILE A 15 -4.28 -4.05 -0.02
N GLY A 16 -3.60 -5.18 0.24
CA GLY A 16 -3.80 -6.45 -0.46
C GLY A 16 -5.24 -6.92 -0.39
N SER A 17 -5.86 -6.93 0.80
CA SER A 17 -7.25 -7.40 0.99
C SER A 17 -8.28 -6.57 0.20
N HIS A 18 -8.13 -5.24 0.19
CA HIS A 18 -8.98 -4.36 -0.61
C HIS A 18 -8.77 -4.59 -2.11
N THR A 19 -7.53 -4.78 -2.55
CA THR A 19 -7.22 -5.10 -3.95
C THR A 19 -7.79 -6.46 -4.35
N VAL A 20 -7.70 -7.49 -3.49
CA VAL A 20 -8.29 -8.81 -3.75
C VAL A 20 -9.81 -8.72 -3.92
N VAL A 21 -10.51 -7.91 -3.10
CA VAL A 21 -11.96 -7.68 -3.28
C VAL A 21 -12.27 -7.12 -4.66
N GLU A 22 -11.56 -6.09 -5.10
CA GLU A 22 -11.78 -5.46 -6.41
C GLU A 22 -11.42 -6.41 -7.58
N LEU A 23 -10.34 -7.20 -7.46
CA LEU A 23 -9.96 -8.21 -8.45
C LEU A 23 -11.03 -9.29 -8.60
N LEU A 24 -11.56 -9.79 -7.49
CA LEU A 24 -12.66 -10.78 -7.50
C LEU A 24 -13.94 -10.18 -8.08
N ALA A 25 -14.26 -8.94 -7.76
CA ALA A 25 -15.43 -8.22 -8.32
C ALA A 25 -15.28 -8.01 -9.83
N ALA A 26 -14.05 -7.79 -10.33
CA ALA A 26 -13.74 -7.71 -11.76
C ALA A 26 -13.76 -9.08 -12.47
N GLY A 27 -13.98 -10.18 -11.75
CA GLY A 27 -14.13 -11.53 -12.32
C GLY A 27 -12.87 -12.37 -12.40
N HIS A 28 -11.73 -11.88 -11.91
CA HIS A 28 -10.46 -12.62 -11.90
C HIS A 28 -10.45 -13.73 -10.84
N ASP A 29 -9.66 -14.78 -11.06
CA ASP A 29 -9.32 -15.73 -10.01
C ASP A 29 -8.10 -15.23 -9.25
N VAL A 30 -8.13 -15.33 -7.93
CA VAL A 30 -7.07 -14.80 -7.07
C VAL A 30 -6.52 -15.89 -6.17
N VAL A 31 -5.19 -16.00 -6.14
CA VAL A 31 -4.42 -16.81 -5.20
C VAL A 31 -3.69 -15.84 -4.26
N ILE A 32 -4.04 -15.84 -3.00
CA ILE A 32 -3.34 -15.10 -1.95
C ILE A 32 -2.16 -15.94 -1.47
N LEU A 33 -0.98 -15.32 -1.39
CA LEU A 33 0.18 -15.84 -0.65
C LEU A 33 0.47 -14.88 0.51
N ASP A 34 0.32 -15.34 1.74
CA ASP A 34 0.51 -14.52 2.95
C ASP A 34 1.02 -15.39 4.10
N ASP A 35 1.98 -14.91 4.88
CA ASP A 35 2.53 -15.61 6.05
C ASP A 35 1.84 -15.23 7.37
N PHE A 36 0.88 -14.32 7.28
CA PHE A 36 0.15 -13.75 8.41
C PHE A 36 1.02 -13.11 9.50
N SER A 37 2.24 -12.72 9.19
CA SER A 37 3.11 -12.02 10.14
C SER A 37 2.54 -10.67 10.58
N ASN A 38 1.82 -9.96 9.70
CA ASN A 38 1.16 -8.67 9.98
C ASN A 38 -0.27 -8.59 9.42
N SER A 39 -0.94 -9.73 9.29
CA SER A 39 -2.30 -9.86 8.80
C SER A 39 -3.05 -10.93 9.61
N SER A 40 -4.27 -11.29 9.22
CA SER A 40 -5.08 -12.32 9.88
C SER A 40 -5.75 -13.23 8.85
N PRO A 41 -5.80 -14.55 9.07
CA PRO A 41 -6.56 -15.47 8.22
C PRO A 41 -8.04 -15.11 8.11
N GLN A 42 -8.64 -14.48 9.14
CA GLN A 42 -10.04 -14.01 9.15
C GLN A 42 -10.33 -13.00 8.03
N VAL A 43 -9.32 -12.28 7.55
CA VAL A 43 -9.46 -11.35 6.43
C VAL A 43 -9.94 -12.07 5.17
N VAL A 44 -9.47 -13.30 4.93
CA VAL A 44 -9.85 -14.09 3.75
C VAL A 44 -11.34 -14.47 3.78
N ASP A 45 -11.88 -14.77 4.95
CA ASP A 45 -13.32 -15.00 5.13
C ASP A 45 -14.12 -13.74 4.83
N ARG A 46 -13.67 -12.60 5.33
CA ARG A 46 -14.31 -11.30 5.09
C ARG A 46 -14.24 -10.85 3.63
N ILE A 47 -13.13 -11.13 2.94
CA ILE A 47 -13.03 -10.94 1.49
C ILE A 47 -14.10 -11.78 0.77
N ALA A 48 -14.23 -13.06 1.15
CA ALA A 48 -15.23 -13.95 0.54
C ALA A 48 -16.67 -13.47 0.75
N GLU A 49 -16.99 -12.97 1.94
CA GLU A 49 -18.30 -12.39 2.27
C GLU A 49 -18.60 -11.13 1.45
N ILE A 50 -17.61 -10.26 1.22
CA ILE A 50 -17.78 -9.02 0.44
C ILE A 50 -17.91 -9.34 -1.05
N ALA A 51 -17.01 -10.17 -1.59
CA ALA A 51 -16.92 -10.46 -3.01
C ALA A 51 -17.91 -11.54 -3.48
N GLY A 52 -18.60 -12.25 -2.57
CA GLY A 52 -19.48 -13.38 -2.90
C GLY A 52 -18.74 -14.62 -3.40
N ARG A 53 -17.41 -14.62 -3.38
CA ARG A 53 -16.56 -15.74 -3.80
C ARG A 53 -15.23 -15.72 -3.04
N ARG A 54 -14.71 -16.91 -2.75
CA ARG A 54 -13.50 -17.06 -1.95
C ARG A 54 -12.26 -17.10 -2.84
N PRO A 55 -11.18 -16.33 -2.56
CA PRO A 55 -9.90 -16.51 -3.20
C PRO A 55 -9.25 -17.82 -2.73
N ALA A 56 -8.36 -18.40 -3.55
CA ALA A 56 -7.46 -19.43 -3.08
C ALA A 56 -6.45 -18.81 -2.08
N LEU A 57 -6.03 -19.61 -1.09
CA LEU A 57 -5.10 -19.17 -0.07
C LEU A 57 -3.95 -20.18 0.03
N VAL A 58 -2.73 -19.68 -0.03
CA VAL A 58 -1.51 -20.41 0.31
C VAL A 58 -0.86 -19.65 1.48
N GLU A 59 -0.76 -20.31 2.63
CA GLU A 59 -0.02 -19.77 3.77
C GLU A 59 1.48 -19.99 3.56
N GLY A 60 2.26 -18.93 3.61
CA GLY A 60 3.71 -19.01 3.46
C GLY A 60 4.39 -17.70 3.13
N ASP A 61 5.71 -17.73 3.24
CA ASP A 61 6.60 -16.60 2.94
C ASP A 61 6.82 -16.48 1.42
N SER A 62 6.61 -15.28 0.90
CA SER A 62 6.86 -14.93 -0.52
C SER A 62 8.35 -14.93 -0.89
N GLY A 63 9.26 -15.02 0.06
CA GLY A 63 10.69 -15.25 -0.13
C GLY A 63 11.11 -16.74 -0.05
N ASN A 64 10.17 -17.67 0.16
CA ASN A 64 10.46 -19.08 0.22
C ASN A 64 10.29 -19.76 -1.14
N ARG A 65 11.40 -20.19 -1.75
CA ARG A 65 11.47 -20.79 -3.08
C ARG A 65 10.60 -22.04 -3.24
N ASP A 66 10.59 -22.93 -2.25
CA ASP A 66 9.84 -24.18 -2.32
C ASP A 66 8.33 -23.92 -2.26
N THR A 67 7.91 -22.96 -1.47
CA THR A 67 6.51 -22.53 -1.39
C THR A 67 6.07 -21.91 -2.72
N LEU A 68 6.88 -21.02 -3.29
CA LEU A 68 6.59 -20.38 -4.58
C LEU A 68 6.52 -21.40 -5.72
N ARG A 69 7.48 -22.33 -5.83
CA ARG A 69 7.48 -23.37 -6.87
C ARG A 69 6.26 -24.28 -6.78
N ARG A 70 5.86 -24.70 -5.56
CA ARG A 70 4.63 -25.49 -5.37
C ARG A 70 3.40 -24.74 -5.77
N LEU A 71 3.30 -23.45 -5.37
CA LEU A 71 2.18 -22.58 -5.73
C LEU A 71 2.08 -22.41 -7.25
N LEU A 72 3.18 -22.06 -7.91
CA LEU A 72 3.21 -21.83 -9.36
C LEU A 72 2.98 -23.11 -10.19
N ALA A 73 3.33 -24.27 -9.65
CA ALA A 73 2.99 -25.56 -10.26
C ALA A 73 1.49 -25.90 -10.11
N GLN A 74 0.85 -25.44 -9.02
CA GLN A 74 -0.57 -25.70 -8.74
C GLN A 74 -1.51 -24.74 -9.47
N TYR A 75 -1.11 -23.48 -9.64
CA TYR A 75 -1.93 -22.43 -10.21
C TYR A 75 -1.26 -21.84 -11.45
N PRO A 76 -1.97 -21.77 -12.61
CA PRO A 76 -1.45 -21.13 -13.83
C PRO A 76 -1.52 -19.61 -13.68
N VAL A 77 -0.53 -19.00 -13.03
CA VAL A 77 -0.48 -17.58 -12.73
C VAL A 77 -0.21 -16.77 -13.99
N ASP A 78 -1.15 -15.88 -14.35
CA ASP A 78 -1.04 -14.97 -15.49
C ASP A 78 -0.29 -13.68 -15.15
N ALA A 79 -0.48 -13.16 -13.92
CA ALA A 79 0.19 -11.97 -13.41
C ALA A 79 0.27 -11.98 -11.89
N THR A 80 1.23 -11.20 -11.35
CA THR A 80 1.48 -11.09 -9.91
C THR A 80 1.31 -9.65 -9.46
N ILE A 81 0.63 -9.43 -8.32
CA ILE A 81 0.65 -8.16 -7.59
C ILE A 81 1.42 -8.40 -6.29
N HIS A 82 2.53 -7.67 -6.13
CA HIS A 82 3.46 -7.90 -5.02
C HIS A 82 3.34 -6.82 -3.96
N PHE A 83 2.59 -7.12 -2.87
CA PHE A 83 2.46 -6.27 -1.68
C PHE A 83 3.35 -6.71 -0.53
N ALA A 84 3.70 -8.00 -0.45
CA ALA A 84 4.46 -8.55 0.66
C ALA A 84 5.75 -7.75 0.92
N GLY A 85 5.96 -7.38 2.18
CA GLY A 85 7.14 -6.64 2.60
C GLY A 85 6.92 -5.88 3.90
N PHE A 86 7.97 -5.74 4.68
CA PHE A 86 7.97 -4.91 5.88
C PHE A 86 7.88 -3.42 5.51
N LYS A 87 7.06 -2.66 6.25
CA LYS A 87 6.73 -1.26 5.89
C LYS A 87 6.97 -0.22 6.98
N ALA A 88 7.34 -0.62 8.19
CA ALA A 88 7.48 0.30 9.32
C ALA A 88 8.82 1.05 9.27
N VAL A 89 8.76 2.36 8.95
CA VAL A 89 9.96 3.22 8.80
C VAL A 89 10.85 3.18 10.04
N GLY A 90 10.28 3.39 11.24
CA GLY A 90 11.04 3.38 12.48
C GLY A 90 11.71 2.04 12.78
N GLU A 91 11.00 0.92 12.55
CA GLU A 91 11.58 -0.41 12.71
C GLU A 91 12.71 -0.68 11.70
N SER A 92 12.59 -0.17 10.48
CA SER A 92 13.63 -0.33 9.47
C SER A 92 14.97 0.28 9.88
N VAL A 93 14.93 1.39 10.63
CA VAL A 93 16.15 2.01 11.18
C VAL A 93 16.77 1.13 12.26
N ALA A 94 15.94 0.51 13.10
CA ALA A 94 16.42 -0.36 14.18
C ALA A 94 16.89 -1.75 13.68
N LYS A 95 16.28 -2.27 12.60
CA LYS A 95 16.51 -3.63 12.09
C LYS A 95 16.76 -3.64 10.56
N PRO A 96 17.75 -2.88 10.03
CA PRO A 96 17.88 -2.72 8.57
C PRO A 96 18.11 -4.03 7.82
N LEU A 97 18.91 -4.95 8.36
CA LEU A 97 19.18 -6.23 7.69
C LEU A 97 17.92 -7.10 7.54
N ALA A 98 17.01 -7.08 8.52
CA ALA A 98 15.73 -7.77 8.41
C ALA A 98 14.87 -7.21 7.25
N TYR A 99 14.90 -5.88 7.06
CA TYR A 99 14.21 -5.22 5.94
C TYR A 99 14.82 -5.56 4.59
N TYR A 100 16.15 -5.54 4.47
CA TYR A 100 16.81 -5.95 3.23
C TYR A 100 16.59 -7.43 2.93
N GLY A 101 16.72 -8.31 3.92
CA GLY A 101 16.47 -9.74 3.75
C GLY A 101 15.06 -10.03 3.31
N ASN A 102 14.06 -9.49 4.01
CA ASN A 102 12.66 -9.71 3.68
C ASN A 102 12.25 -9.05 2.36
N ASN A 103 12.49 -7.74 2.22
CA ASN A 103 11.96 -7.00 1.09
C ASN A 103 12.78 -7.23 -0.18
N VAL A 104 14.11 -7.09 -0.14
CA VAL A 104 14.94 -7.18 -1.35
C VAL A 104 15.24 -8.63 -1.71
N SER A 105 15.83 -9.40 -0.79
CA SER A 105 16.19 -10.80 -1.07
C SER A 105 14.95 -11.66 -1.34
N GLY A 106 13.85 -11.44 -0.57
CA GLY A 106 12.57 -12.12 -0.81
C GLY A 106 12.00 -11.81 -2.20
N THR A 107 12.08 -10.54 -2.65
CA THR A 107 11.65 -10.17 -4.01
C THR A 107 12.53 -10.81 -5.08
N VAL A 108 13.86 -10.92 -4.89
CA VAL A 108 14.73 -11.66 -5.83
C VAL A 108 14.25 -13.10 -6.01
N VAL A 109 14.01 -13.80 -4.90
CA VAL A 109 13.52 -15.19 -4.94
C VAL A 109 12.17 -15.30 -5.65
N LEU A 110 11.25 -14.36 -5.40
CA LEU A 110 9.96 -14.31 -6.09
C LEU A 110 10.16 -14.16 -7.61
N LEU A 111 10.98 -13.20 -8.05
CA LEU A 111 11.22 -12.93 -9.47
C LEU A 111 11.86 -14.13 -10.19
N GLU A 112 12.82 -14.80 -9.56
CA GLU A 112 13.43 -16.02 -10.10
C GLU A 112 12.40 -17.14 -10.30
N CYS A 113 11.52 -17.37 -9.32
CA CYS A 113 10.46 -18.36 -9.44
C CYS A 113 9.42 -17.99 -10.50
N LEU A 114 9.05 -16.71 -10.62
CA LEU A 114 8.15 -16.23 -11.66
C LEU A 114 8.78 -16.37 -13.07
N GLU A 115 10.09 -16.09 -13.20
CA GLU A 115 10.83 -16.29 -14.45
C GLU A 115 10.85 -17.77 -14.84
N GLU A 116 11.18 -18.68 -13.90
CA GLU A 116 11.14 -20.13 -14.10
C GLU A 116 9.77 -20.63 -14.59
N ALA A 117 8.69 -20.07 -14.02
CA ALA A 117 7.31 -20.43 -14.36
C ALA A 117 6.79 -19.74 -15.64
N GLY A 118 7.53 -18.78 -16.20
CA GLY A 118 7.07 -17.97 -17.34
C GLY A 118 6.03 -16.90 -17.00
N ALA A 119 5.77 -16.64 -15.74
CA ALA A 119 4.79 -15.66 -15.23
C ALA A 119 5.37 -14.23 -15.14
N ARG A 120 5.67 -13.63 -16.29
CA ARG A 120 6.48 -12.39 -16.43
C ARG A 120 5.67 -11.10 -16.40
N ARG A 121 4.57 -11.05 -15.68
CA ARG A 121 3.72 -9.85 -15.51
C ARG A 121 3.64 -9.49 -14.03
N LEU A 122 4.10 -8.29 -13.69
CA LEU A 122 4.23 -7.86 -12.30
C LEU A 122 3.69 -6.45 -12.08
N VAL A 123 2.86 -6.26 -11.06
CA VAL A 123 2.56 -4.97 -10.47
C VAL A 123 3.23 -4.91 -9.10
N PHE A 124 4.14 -3.96 -8.93
CA PHE A 124 4.95 -3.82 -7.71
C PHE A 124 4.47 -2.65 -6.84
N SER A 125 4.27 -2.94 -5.57
CA SER A 125 3.98 -1.98 -4.51
C SER A 125 5.23 -1.21 -4.10
N SER A 126 5.49 -0.06 -4.74
CA SER A 126 6.51 0.87 -4.30
C SER A 126 5.93 1.94 -3.36
N SER A 127 6.68 2.99 -3.07
CA SER A 127 6.31 3.99 -2.08
C SER A 127 6.86 5.37 -2.44
N ALA A 128 6.13 6.44 -2.12
CA ALA A 128 6.64 7.81 -2.20
C ALA A 128 7.88 8.06 -1.33
N THR A 129 8.18 7.19 -0.37
CA THR A 129 9.42 7.27 0.44
C THR A 129 10.70 7.15 -0.39
N VAL A 130 10.63 6.66 -1.65
CA VAL A 130 11.77 6.63 -2.56
C VAL A 130 12.25 8.01 -2.97
N TYR A 131 11.38 9.03 -2.93
CA TYR A 131 11.75 10.41 -3.23
C TYR A 131 12.57 11.08 -2.12
N GLY A 132 12.48 10.58 -0.88
CA GLY A 132 13.14 11.18 0.27
C GLY A 132 12.59 12.56 0.61
N ASP A 133 13.44 13.58 0.61
CA ASP A 133 13.07 14.99 0.83
C ASP A 133 12.96 15.70 -0.55
N PRO A 134 11.76 15.85 -1.11
CA PRO A 134 11.58 16.40 -2.44
C PRO A 134 11.85 17.90 -2.45
N ALA A 135 12.52 18.40 -3.48
CA ALA A 135 12.84 19.82 -3.64
C ALA A 135 11.57 20.70 -3.82
N SER A 136 10.49 20.12 -4.28
CA SER A 136 9.20 20.81 -4.48
C SER A 136 8.04 19.82 -4.48
N VAL A 137 6.81 20.35 -4.43
CA VAL A 137 5.55 19.61 -4.56
C VAL A 137 4.64 20.36 -5.55
N PRO A 138 3.75 19.68 -6.29
CA PRO A 138 3.50 18.23 -6.29
C PRO A 138 4.65 17.42 -6.88
N ILE A 139 4.83 16.18 -6.40
CA ILE A 139 5.94 15.29 -6.78
C ILE A 139 5.59 14.54 -8.06
N ARG A 140 6.44 14.66 -9.07
CA ARG A 140 6.33 13.91 -10.34
C ARG A 140 7.26 12.71 -10.35
N GLU A 141 6.98 11.76 -11.23
CA GLU A 141 7.76 10.52 -11.34
C GLU A 141 9.20 10.73 -11.81
N ASP A 142 9.47 11.83 -12.54
CA ASP A 142 10.80 12.23 -13.00
C ASP A 142 11.65 12.96 -11.96
N PHE A 143 11.13 13.19 -10.76
CA PHE A 143 11.89 13.79 -9.68
C PHE A 143 13.01 12.85 -9.21
N PRO A 144 14.16 13.42 -8.78
CA PRO A 144 15.24 12.63 -8.19
C PRO A 144 14.75 11.76 -7.05
N THR A 145 15.26 10.53 -6.98
CA THR A 145 15.00 9.60 -5.88
C THR A 145 16.21 9.53 -4.96
N GLY A 146 15.98 9.58 -3.64
CA GLY A 146 17.02 9.54 -2.62
C GLY A 146 16.43 9.23 -1.24
N PRO A 147 16.02 7.98 -0.98
CA PRO A 147 15.33 7.62 0.25
C PRO A 147 16.17 7.86 1.50
N THR A 148 15.56 8.42 2.54
CA THR A 148 16.24 8.82 3.79
C THR A 148 16.29 7.71 4.85
N ASN A 149 15.57 6.59 4.64
CA ASN A 149 15.47 5.50 5.60
C ASN A 149 15.60 4.13 4.93
N PRO A 150 15.93 3.06 5.69
CA PRO A 150 16.14 1.73 5.12
C PRO A 150 14.91 1.14 4.41
N TYR A 151 13.69 1.37 4.93
CA TYR A 151 12.47 0.94 4.23
C TYR A 151 12.37 1.56 2.82
N GLY A 152 12.51 2.87 2.72
CA GLY A 152 12.52 3.55 1.43
C GLY A 152 13.64 3.05 0.52
N ARG A 153 14.85 2.77 1.07
CA ARG A 153 15.94 2.18 0.30
C ARG A 153 15.61 0.80 -0.23
N THR A 154 14.92 -0.07 0.54
CA THR A 154 14.51 -1.39 0.02
C THR A 154 13.59 -1.25 -1.19
N LYS A 155 12.59 -0.35 -1.14
CA LYS A 155 11.71 -0.08 -2.29
C LYS A 155 12.48 0.48 -3.49
N TRP A 156 13.38 1.41 -3.26
CA TRP A 156 14.25 2.01 -4.27
C TRP A 156 15.16 0.97 -4.95
N HIS A 157 15.81 0.10 -4.19
CA HIS A 157 16.62 -0.99 -4.76
C HIS A 157 15.79 -1.96 -5.60
N ILE A 158 14.57 -2.29 -5.16
CA ILE A 158 13.68 -3.15 -5.93
C ILE A 158 13.26 -2.47 -7.24
N GLU A 159 12.93 -1.17 -7.23
CA GLU A 159 12.64 -0.43 -8.48
C GLU A 159 13.79 -0.52 -9.50
N HIS A 160 15.05 -0.32 -9.06
CA HIS A 160 16.22 -0.47 -9.93
C HIS A 160 16.36 -1.89 -10.47
N MET A 161 16.25 -2.90 -9.61
CA MET A 161 16.30 -4.31 -9.99
C MET A 161 15.21 -4.67 -11.02
N LEU A 162 13.99 -4.16 -10.85
CA LEU A 162 12.88 -4.39 -11.79
C LEU A 162 13.12 -3.73 -13.15
N ASN A 163 13.72 -2.54 -13.18
CA ASN A 163 14.10 -1.87 -14.41
C ASN A 163 15.22 -2.65 -15.13
N ASP A 164 16.26 -3.09 -14.41
CA ASP A 164 17.34 -3.89 -14.96
C ASP A 164 16.81 -5.22 -15.52
N LEU A 165 15.88 -5.87 -14.82
CA LEU A 165 15.23 -7.09 -15.27
C LEU A 165 14.44 -6.89 -16.57
N ALA A 166 13.69 -5.79 -16.68
CA ALA A 166 12.91 -5.49 -17.88
C ALA A 166 13.80 -5.18 -19.09
N VAL A 167 15.01 -4.63 -18.88
CA VAL A 167 16.02 -4.40 -19.93
C VAL A 167 16.65 -5.73 -20.35
N ALA A 168 17.04 -6.57 -19.38
CA ALA A 168 17.71 -7.85 -19.64
C ALA A 168 16.77 -8.89 -20.26
N SER A 169 15.48 -8.86 -19.92
CA SER A 169 14.45 -9.77 -20.39
C SER A 169 13.22 -9.02 -20.90
N PRO A 170 13.18 -8.62 -22.19
CA PRO A 170 12.10 -7.80 -22.75
C PRO A 170 10.71 -8.46 -22.78
N GLN A 171 10.62 -9.69 -22.31
CA GLN A 171 9.34 -10.41 -22.14
C GLN A 171 8.61 -9.98 -20.87
N TRP A 172 9.28 -9.37 -19.90
CA TRP A 172 8.66 -8.84 -18.71
C TRP A 172 7.80 -7.62 -19.00
N SER A 173 6.70 -7.56 -18.29
CA SER A 173 5.82 -6.39 -18.20
C SER A 173 5.65 -6.01 -16.75
N ILE A 174 6.15 -4.83 -16.35
CA ILE A 174 6.29 -4.45 -14.95
C ILE A 174 5.69 -3.06 -14.74
N GLY A 175 4.70 -2.97 -13.84
CA GLY A 175 4.15 -1.71 -13.33
C GLY A 175 4.68 -1.42 -11.94
N ILE A 176 5.35 -0.29 -11.75
CA ILE A 176 5.88 0.17 -10.46
C ILE A 176 4.97 1.29 -9.95
N LEU A 177 4.29 1.06 -8.82
CA LEU A 177 3.32 1.99 -8.27
C LEU A 177 3.86 2.64 -6.99
N ARG A 178 4.16 3.94 -7.03
CA ARG A 178 4.63 4.72 -5.89
C ARG A 178 3.43 5.28 -5.14
N TYR A 179 3.07 4.66 -4.01
CA TYR A 179 1.94 5.13 -3.21
C TYR A 179 2.32 6.26 -2.30
N PHE A 180 1.33 7.13 -2.05
CA PHE A 180 1.39 8.11 -0.96
C PHE A 180 0.78 7.49 0.31
N ASN A 181 -0.11 8.13 1.04
CA ASN A 181 -0.56 7.64 2.33
C ASN A 181 -1.93 6.95 2.23
N PRO A 182 -2.03 5.61 2.11
CA PRO A 182 -3.31 4.94 2.05
C PRO A 182 -4.04 5.03 3.38
N VAL A 183 -5.32 5.41 3.31
CA VAL A 183 -6.25 5.52 4.45
C VAL A 183 -7.64 5.06 4.01
N GLY A 184 -8.58 4.98 4.93
CA GLY A 184 -9.92 4.50 4.63
C GLY A 184 -10.10 3.01 4.94
N ALA A 185 -11.26 2.50 4.59
CA ALA A 185 -11.63 1.11 4.72
C ALA A 185 -12.69 0.77 3.66
N HIS A 186 -13.02 -0.50 3.49
CA HIS A 186 -14.11 -0.89 2.63
C HIS A 186 -15.46 -0.39 3.21
N ALA A 187 -16.34 0.13 2.36
CA ALA A 187 -17.62 0.74 2.76
C ALA A 187 -18.52 -0.19 3.59
N SER A 188 -18.36 -1.52 3.44
CA SER A 188 -19.06 -2.49 4.27
C SER A 188 -18.67 -2.44 5.76
N GLY A 189 -17.50 -1.87 6.09
CA GLY A 189 -16.89 -1.92 7.42
C GLY A 189 -16.44 -3.32 7.84
N ARG A 190 -16.21 -4.24 6.90
CA ARG A 190 -15.76 -5.61 7.19
C ARG A 190 -14.26 -5.78 7.10
N ILE A 191 -13.58 -5.01 6.23
CA ILE A 191 -12.13 -4.97 6.13
C ILE A 191 -11.61 -3.53 6.25
N GLY A 192 -10.45 -3.36 6.87
CA GLY A 192 -9.80 -2.07 7.12
C GLY A 192 -8.38 -2.26 7.64
N GLU A 193 -7.73 -1.19 8.05
CA GLU A 193 -6.37 -1.26 8.60
C GLU A 193 -6.41 -1.73 10.06
N ASN A 194 -5.82 -2.91 10.32
CA ASN A 194 -5.73 -3.52 11.65
C ASN A 194 -4.27 -3.81 12.02
N PRO A 195 -3.48 -2.79 12.40
CA PRO A 195 -2.09 -2.97 12.74
C PRO A 195 -1.92 -3.76 14.04
N ARG A 196 -0.94 -4.67 14.08
CA ARG A 196 -0.54 -5.32 15.33
C ARG A 196 0.26 -4.33 16.19
N GLY A 197 -0.12 -4.21 17.46
CA GLY A 197 0.56 -3.33 18.42
C GLY A 197 0.27 -1.83 18.24
N ILE A 198 1.30 -1.00 18.38
CA ILE A 198 1.17 0.46 18.25
C ILE A 198 1.12 0.83 16.77
N PRO A 199 0.05 1.55 16.30
CA PRO A 199 -0.03 1.98 14.93
C PRO A 199 1.13 2.91 14.52
N ASN A 200 1.67 2.68 13.32
CA ASN A 200 2.65 3.58 12.71
C ASN A 200 1.98 4.64 11.81
N ASN A 201 0.78 4.37 11.32
CA ASN A 201 0.02 5.27 10.46
C ASN A 201 -0.95 6.14 11.27
N LEU A 202 -1.25 7.34 10.73
CA LEU A 202 -2.10 8.34 11.40
C LEU A 202 -3.53 7.83 11.62
N MET A 203 -4.20 7.28 10.59
CA MET A 203 -5.60 6.90 10.66
C MET A 203 -5.90 5.87 11.77
N PRO A 204 -5.21 4.70 11.86
CA PRO A 204 -5.50 3.74 12.92
C PRO A 204 -5.15 4.29 14.31
N PHE A 205 -4.19 5.23 14.42
CA PHE A 205 -3.92 5.89 15.70
C PHE A 205 -5.09 6.79 16.11
N VAL A 206 -5.62 7.60 15.19
CA VAL A 206 -6.77 8.50 15.41
C VAL A 206 -8.02 7.69 15.76
N THR A 207 -8.30 6.60 15.03
CA THR A 207 -9.45 5.73 15.33
C THR A 207 -9.35 5.08 16.72
N GLN A 208 -8.15 4.67 17.15
CA GLN A 208 -7.91 4.15 18.50
C GLN A 208 -8.09 5.21 19.60
N VAL A 209 -7.79 6.48 19.32
CA VAL A 209 -8.11 7.60 20.23
C VAL A 209 -9.63 7.78 20.31
N ALA A 210 -10.33 7.77 19.18
CA ALA A 210 -11.78 7.97 19.12
C ALA A 210 -12.58 6.91 19.87
N VAL A 211 -12.09 5.65 19.91
CA VAL A 211 -12.73 4.56 20.71
C VAL A 211 -12.18 4.47 22.13
N GLY A 212 -11.30 5.37 22.56
CA GLY A 212 -10.77 5.44 23.92
C GLY A 212 -9.65 4.44 24.25
N LYS A 213 -9.11 3.72 23.27
CA LYS A 213 -7.95 2.83 23.45
C LYS A 213 -6.66 3.61 23.73
N ARG A 214 -6.61 4.88 23.32
CA ARG A 214 -5.50 5.80 23.55
C ARG A 214 -6.01 7.12 24.09
N PRO A 215 -5.28 7.77 25.01
CA PRO A 215 -5.77 9.00 25.64
C PRO A 215 -5.70 10.22 24.69
N LYS A 216 -4.74 10.25 23.78
CA LYS A 216 -4.51 11.36 22.84
C LYS A 216 -3.60 10.99 21.69
N LEU A 217 -3.65 11.80 20.62
CA LEU A 217 -2.75 11.72 19.47
C LEU A 217 -1.48 12.55 19.73
N SER A 218 -0.31 12.06 19.38
CA SER A 218 0.92 12.84 19.27
C SER A 218 1.07 13.36 17.84
N VAL A 219 1.07 14.68 17.67
CA VAL A 219 1.30 15.38 16.39
C VAL A 219 2.77 15.76 16.35
N PHE A 220 3.53 15.15 15.44
CA PHE A 220 4.98 15.30 15.36
C PHE A 220 5.37 16.55 14.54
N GLY A 221 5.87 17.59 15.22
CA GLY A 221 6.22 18.89 14.67
C GLY A 221 5.02 19.82 14.58
N GLY A 222 5.22 21.07 15.02
CA GLY A 222 4.26 22.17 14.94
C GLY A 222 4.87 23.43 14.35
N ASP A 223 6.05 23.29 13.75
CA ASP A 223 6.90 24.39 13.26
C ASP A 223 7.37 24.17 11.81
N TYR A 224 6.70 23.31 11.05
CA TYR A 224 6.93 23.17 9.62
C TYR A 224 6.45 24.41 8.85
N PRO A 225 7.07 24.75 7.70
CA PRO A 225 6.63 25.85 6.84
C PRO A 225 5.36 25.45 6.05
N THR A 226 4.29 25.15 6.78
CA THR A 226 2.96 24.78 6.30
C THR A 226 1.92 25.70 6.91
N HIS A 227 0.67 25.67 6.44
CA HIS A 227 -0.36 26.62 6.86
C HIS A 227 -0.73 26.56 8.35
N ASP A 228 -0.52 25.42 9.00
CA ASP A 228 -0.81 25.23 10.44
C ASP A 228 0.39 24.70 11.23
N GLY A 229 1.56 24.65 10.60
CA GLY A 229 2.82 24.20 11.21
C GLY A 229 2.97 22.68 11.26
N THR A 230 1.96 21.88 10.88
CA THR A 230 2.05 20.41 10.90
C THR A 230 2.38 19.83 9.53
N GLY A 231 2.88 18.59 9.48
CA GLY A 231 3.27 17.96 8.22
C GLY A 231 2.10 17.73 7.28
N VAL A 232 2.30 17.96 5.97
CA VAL A 232 1.29 17.82 4.91
C VAL A 232 1.54 16.53 4.12
N ARG A 233 0.51 15.73 3.93
CA ARG A 233 0.56 14.45 3.21
C ARG A 233 -0.59 14.32 2.21
N ASP A 234 -0.35 13.56 1.15
CA ASP A 234 -1.38 13.08 0.24
C ASP A 234 -1.99 11.80 0.80
N TYR A 235 -3.23 11.90 1.25
CA TYR A 235 -3.98 10.74 1.71
C TYR A 235 -4.83 10.22 0.55
N ILE A 236 -4.69 8.93 0.26
CA ILE A 236 -5.46 8.25 -0.79
C ILE A 236 -6.35 7.18 -0.16
N HIS A 237 -7.61 7.12 -0.61
CA HIS A 237 -8.52 6.07 -0.15
C HIS A 237 -8.04 4.69 -0.61
N VAL A 238 -7.99 3.71 0.30
CA VAL A 238 -7.47 2.37 0.01
C VAL A 238 -8.21 1.65 -1.12
N VAL A 239 -9.52 1.92 -1.31
CA VAL A 239 -10.28 1.38 -2.44
C VAL A 239 -9.90 2.06 -3.76
N ASP A 240 -9.63 3.38 -3.77
CA ASP A 240 -9.10 4.05 -4.95
C ASP A 240 -7.72 3.50 -5.32
N LEU A 241 -6.88 3.26 -4.32
CA LEU A 241 -5.58 2.62 -4.51
C LEU A 241 -5.75 1.20 -5.09
N ALA A 242 -6.68 0.40 -4.57
CA ALA A 242 -7.00 -0.93 -5.11
C ALA A 242 -7.44 -0.87 -6.59
N LEU A 243 -8.30 0.08 -6.95
CA LEU A 243 -8.71 0.32 -8.34
C LEU A 243 -7.54 0.78 -9.21
N GLY A 244 -6.58 1.51 -8.66
CA GLY A 244 -5.33 1.85 -9.34
C GLY A 244 -4.48 0.62 -9.69
N HIS A 245 -4.51 -0.42 -8.83
CA HIS A 245 -3.86 -1.70 -9.13
C HIS A 245 -4.56 -2.47 -10.26
N LEU A 246 -5.90 -2.41 -10.33
CA LEU A 246 -6.64 -3.01 -11.46
C LEU A 246 -6.24 -2.32 -12.77
N ALA A 247 -6.23 -1.00 -12.80
CA ALA A 247 -5.83 -0.26 -14.00
C ALA A 247 -4.37 -0.54 -14.39
N ALA A 248 -3.47 -0.68 -13.41
CA ALA A 248 -2.10 -1.07 -13.64
C ALA A 248 -1.97 -2.51 -14.17
N LEU A 249 -2.79 -3.43 -13.66
CA LEU A 249 -2.84 -4.82 -14.14
C LEU A 249 -3.25 -4.88 -15.61
N GLU A 250 -4.27 -4.12 -16.03
CA GLU A 250 -4.70 -4.04 -17.43
C GLU A 250 -3.56 -3.63 -18.35
N LYS A 251 -2.80 -2.60 -17.94
CA LYS A 251 -1.64 -2.13 -18.70
C LYS A 251 -0.50 -3.15 -18.73
N VAL A 252 -0.23 -3.82 -17.62
CA VAL A 252 0.80 -4.87 -17.53
C VAL A 252 0.43 -6.09 -18.40
N VAL A 253 -0.85 -6.49 -18.43
CA VAL A 253 -1.32 -7.61 -19.27
C VAL A 253 -1.19 -7.28 -20.76
N ALA A 254 -1.44 -6.04 -21.16
CA ALA A 254 -1.39 -5.59 -22.55
C ALA A 254 0.01 -5.16 -23.03
N GLY A 255 0.94 -4.89 -22.10
CA GLY A 255 2.21 -4.22 -22.38
C GLY A 255 3.45 -5.08 -22.22
N LYS A 256 4.60 -4.41 -22.34
CA LYS A 256 5.95 -4.94 -22.07
C LYS A 256 6.83 -3.84 -21.48
N GLY A 257 7.98 -4.25 -20.90
CA GLY A 257 8.94 -3.34 -20.28
C GLY A 257 8.50 -2.88 -18.91
N ALA A 258 9.24 -1.96 -18.29
CA ALA A 258 8.93 -1.39 -16.98
C ALA A 258 8.47 0.06 -17.12
N TRP A 259 7.52 0.45 -16.26
CA TRP A 259 7.03 1.81 -16.15
C TRP A 259 6.66 2.11 -14.71
N THR A 260 6.69 3.41 -14.36
CA THR A 260 6.43 3.87 -12.98
C THR A 260 5.38 4.96 -13.00
N VAL A 261 4.44 4.94 -12.03
CA VAL A 261 3.47 6.00 -11.80
C VAL A 261 3.24 6.26 -10.31
N ASN A 262 2.91 7.50 -9.98
CA ASN A 262 2.45 7.89 -8.66
C ASN A 262 0.97 7.58 -8.49
N LEU A 263 0.59 6.94 -7.38
CA LEU A 263 -0.80 6.78 -6.97
C LEU A 263 -1.08 7.66 -5.75
N GLY A 264 -1.63 8.82 -6.00
CA GLY A 264 -2.05 9.82 -5.02
C GLY A 264 -3.27 10.59 -5.51
N THR A 265 -3.76 11.52 -4.70
CA THR A 265 -4.90 12.38 -5.03
C THR A 265 -4.48 13.71 -5.66
N GLY A 266 -3.21 14.09 -5.49
CA GLY A 266 -2.70 15.42 -5.82
C GLY A 266 -3.09 16.50 -4.81
N LYS A 267 -3.66 16.12 -3.67
CA LYS A 267 -4.09 17.05 -2.61
C LYS A 267 -3.31 16.76 -1.33
N GLY A 268 -2.65 17.80 -0.82
CA GLY A 268 -2.00 17.75 0.48
C GLY A 268 -2.94 18.17 1.59
N TYR A 269 -3.02 17.38 2.66
CA TYR A 269 -3.72 17.72 3.90
C TYR A 269 -2.75 17.69 5.07
N SER A 270 -2.84 18.67 5.96
CA SER A 270 -2.06 18.68 7.19
C SER A 270 -2.59 17.64 8.19
N VAL A 271 -1.79 17.33 9.22
CA VAL A 271 -2.24 16.44 10.30
C VAL A 271 -3.47 17.04 11.00
N LEU A 272 -3.52 18.35 11.21
CA LEU A 272 -4.68 18.98 11.86
C LEU A 272 -5.91 19.07 10.94
N ASP A 273 -5.74 19.22 9.61
CA ASP A 273 -6.84 19.08 8.66
C ASP A 273 -7.46 17.69 8.74
N PHE A 274 -6.60 16.67 8.81
CA PHE A 274 -7.02 15.28 8.94
C PHE A 274 -7.80 15.03 10.26
N VAL A 275 -7.29 15.54 11.38
CA VAL A 275 -7.97 15.44 12.69
C VAL A 275 -9.36 16.07 12.62
N LYS A 276 -9.47 17.30 12.12
CA LYS A 276 -10.77 18.00 11.95
C LYS A 276 -11.74 17.23 11.05
N ALA A 277 -11.25 16.69 9.94
CA ALA A 277 -12.08 15.86 9.05
C ALA A 277 -12.58 14.60 9.74
N PHE A 278 -11.72 13.95 10.54
CA PHE A 278 -12.10 12.76 11.28
C PHE A 278 -13.10 13.09 12.42
N GLU A 279 -12.91 14.16 13.17
CA GLU A 279 -13.85 14.63 14.19
C GLU A 279 -15.24 14.87 13.59
N LYS A 280 -15.28 15.51 12.41
CA LYS A 280 -16.53 15.75 11.67
C LYS A 280 -17.21 14.43 11.24
N ALA A 281 -16.44 13.46 10.75
CA ALA A 281 -16.96 12.17 10.28
C ALA A 281 -17.43 11.26 11.43
N SER A 282 -16.70 11.26 12.54
CA SER A 282 -16.95 10.38 13.68
C SER A 282 -17.90 10.95 14.73
N GLY A 283 -18.03 12.29 14.79
CA GLY A 283 -18.70 13.00 15.90
C GLY A 283 -17.95 12.86 17.22
N LYS A 284 -16.69 12.45 17.22
CA LYS A 284 -15.86 12.23 18.41
C LYS A 284 -14.72 13.26 18.45
N PRO A 285 -14.45 13.87 19.60
CA PRO A 285 -13.28 14.71 19.76
C PRO A 285 -12.01 13.85 19.73
N ILE A 286 -10.95 14.37 19.12
CA ILE A 286 -9.63 13.73 19.04
C ILE A 286 -8.63 14.59 19.83
N PRO A 287 -8.45 14.35 21.14
CA PRO A 287 -7.43 15.04 21.92
C PRO A 287 -6.05 14.79 21.30
N TYR A 288 -5.27 15.85 21.15
CA TYR A 288 -3.90 15.74 20.64
C TYR A 288 -2.93 16.64 21.43
N GLN A 289 -1.65 16.34 21.26
CA GLN A 289 -0.56 17.23 21.67
C GLN A 289 0.47 17.33 20.56
N ILE A 290 1.01 18.52 20.36
CA ILE A 290 2.15 18.72 19.48
C ILE A 290 3.41 18.32 20.26
N VAL A 291 4.25 17.50 19.61
CA VAL A 291 5.54 17.03 20.14
C VAL A 291 6.65 17.31 19.12
N ASP A 292 7.91 17.09 19.48
CA ASP A 292 9.06 17.29 18.59
C ASP A 292 8.92 16.53 17.26
N ARG A 293 9.55 17.03 16.20
CA ARG A 293 9.58 16.39 14.88
C ARG A 293 10.20 14.99 14.97
N ARG A 294 9.67 14.04 14.22
CA ARG A 294 10.34 12.75 14.04
C ARG A 294 11.51 12.92 13.07
N PRO A 295 12.68 12.28 13.33
CA PRO A 295 13.77 12.25 12.37
C PRO A 295 13.33 11.68 11.02
N GLY A 296 13.66 12.40 9.94
CA GLY A 296 13.32 11.99 8.57
C GLY A 296 11.91 12.37 8.08
N ASP A 297 11.08 13.03 8.90
CA ASP A 297 9.81 13.59 8.41
C ASP A 297 10.06 14.87 7.60
N VAL A 298 9.40 14.97 6.44
CA VAL A 298 9.43 16.13 5.55
C VAL A 298 8.20 17.01 5.75
N ALA A 299 8.32 18.31 5.44
CA ALA A 299 7.24 19.27 5.62
C ALA A 299 6.02 18.92 4.76
N GLN A 300 6.22 18.62 3.48
CA GLN A 300 5.15 18.34 2.53
C GLN A 300 5.52 17.16 1.60
N CYS A 301 4.55 16.29 1.35
CA CYS A 301 4.71 15.17 0.43
C CYS A 301 3.35 14.84 -0.19
N TYR A 302 3.10 15.28 -1.44
CA TYR A 302 1.90 14.94 -2.21
C TYR A 302 2.22 14.83 -3.70
N ALA A 303 1.42 13.98 -4.40
CA ALA A 303 1.66 13.56 -5.76
C ALA A 303 1.27 14.60 -6.80
N ASP A 304 1.90 14.54 -7.97
CA ASP A 304 1.24 14.85 -9.23
C ASP A 304 0.65 13.54 -9.80
N PRO A 305 -0.69 13.39 -9.88
CA PRO A 305 -1.33 12.17 -10.37
C PRO A 305 -1.56 12.17 -11.88
N SER A 306 -1.02 13.14 -12.62
CA SER A 306 -1.31 13.35 -14.06
C SER A 306 -0.87 12.18 -14.91
N LEU A 307 0.31 11.62 -14.64
CA LEU A 307 0.83 10.49 -15.40
C LEU A 307 -0.01 9.22 -15.21
N ALA A 308 -0.49 8.95 -13.99
CA ALA A 308 -1.41 7.83 -13.74
C ALA A 308 -2.73 8.01 -14.50
N ALA A 309 -3.25 9.23 -14.56
CA ALA A 309 -4.45 9.53 -15.34
C ALA A 309 -4.24 9.33 -16.84
N GLU A 310 -3.10 9.75 -17.39
CA GLU A 310 -2.75 9.58 -18.80
C GLU A 310 -2.51 8.10 -19.14
N MET A 311 -1.67 7.42 -18.35
CA MET A 311 -1.21 6.07 -18.66
C MET A 311 -2.22 4.97 -18.34
N LEU A 312 -3.01 5.15 -17.28
CA LEU A 312 -3.91 4.14 -16.74
C LEU A 312 -5.39 4.51 -16.89
N GLY A 313 -5.72 5.74 -17.32
CA GLY A 313 -7.10 6.24 -17.30
C GLY A 313 -7.68 6.33 -15.88
N TRP A 314 -6.85 6.31 -14.85
CA TRP A 314 -7.26 6.22 -13.45
C TRP A 314 -7.06 7.55 -12.71
N ARG A 315 -7.99 7.87 -11.83
CA ARG A 315 -7.90 8.97 -10.86
C ARG A 315 -8.56 8.57 -9.56
N ALA A 316 -8.00 8.99 -8.44
CA ALA A 316 -8.66 8.88 -7.13
C ALA A 316 -9.97 9.68 -7.10
N GLN A 317 -11.03 9.08 -6.57
CA GLN A 317 -12.38 9.63 -6.56
C GLN A 317 -12.87 10.03 -5.16
N ARG A 318 -12.38 9.35 -4.12
CA ARG A 318 -12.86 9.52 -2.74
C ARG A 318 -12.07 10.61 -2.05
N ASP A 319 -12.77 11.53 -1.40
CA ASP A 319 -12.18 12.63 -0.65
C ASP A 319 -11.81 12.25 0.79
N LEU A 320 -11.18 13.18 1.51
CA LEU A 320 -10.77 12.97 2.91
C LEU A 320 -11.96 12.68 3.83
N GLN A 321 -13.13 13.27 3.56
CA GLN A 321 -14.33 13.04 4.36
C GLN A 321 -14.79 11.58 4.23
N GLN A 322 -14.80 11.02 3.01
CA GLN A 322 -15.11 9.61 2.78
C GLN A 322 -14.08 8.68 3.40
N MET A 323 -12.78 9.02 3.29
CA MET A 323 -11.70 8.25 3.93
C MET A 323 -11.92 8.14 5.44
N CYS A 324 -12.25 9.24 6.10
CA CYS A 324 -12.54 9.27 7.54
C CYS A 324 -13.82 8.49 7.89
N ALA A 325 -14.88 8.67 7.12
CA ALA A 325 -16.16 7.99 7.37
C ALA A 325 -16.04 6.46 7.27
N ASP A 326 -15.36 5.96 6.23
CA ASP A 326 -15.19 4.52 6.03
C ASP A 326 -14.26 3.91 7.08
N SER A 327 -13.18 4.63 7.48
CA SER A 327 -12.31 4.19 8.58
C SER A 327 -13.06 4.14 9.91
N TRP A 328 -13.93 5.12 10.17
CA TRP A 328 -14.74 5.13 11.37
C TRP A 328 -15.78 4.01 11.38
N ASN A 329 -16.46 3.76 10.25
CA ASN A 329 -17.39 2.63 10.10
C ASN A 329 -16.68 1.29 10.36
N TRP A 330 -15.46 1.10 9.86
CA TRP A 330 -14.63 -0.07 10.16
C TRP A 330 -14.34 -0.18 11.66
N GLN A 331 -13.81 0.87 12.28
CA GLN A 331 -13.40 0.85 13.69
C GLN A 331 -14.57 0.60 14.62
N GLN A 332 -15.75 1.18 14.35
CA GLN A 332 -16.95 0.97 15.17
C GLN A 332 -17.44 -0.48 15.13
N LYS A 333 -17.40 -1.12 13.95
CA LYS A 333 -17.84 -2.51 13.77
C LYS A 333 -16.80 -3.52 14.26
N ASN A 334 -15.56 -3.11 14.39
CA ASN A 334 -14.43 -3.96 14.76
C ASN A 334 -13.55 -3.26 15.80
N PRO A 335 -14.09 -3.00 17.01
CA PRO A 335 -13.36 -2.25 18.03
C PRO A 335 -12.04 -2.94 18.41
N ASP A 336 -11.97 -4.26 18.33
CA ASP A 336 -10.79 -5.07 18.68
C ASP A 336 -10.02 -5.61 17.45
N GLY A 337 -10.42 -5.18 16.26
CA GLY A 337 -9.87 -5.64 14.99
C GLY A 337 -10.58 -6.88 14.45
N TYR A 338 -9.82 -7.72 13.71
CA TYR A 338 -10.36 -8.97 13.15
C TYR A 338 -10.56 -10.03 14.20
#